data_80a9c51de3691c1d33346010e5b9bae4
#
_entry.id   80a9c51de3691c1d33346010e5b9bae4
#
_cell.length_a   1.000
_cell.length_b   1.000
_cell.length_c   1.000
_cell.angle_alpha   90.00
_cell.angle_beta   90.00
_cell.angle_gamma   90.00
#
_symmetry.space_group_name_H-M   'P 1'
#
loop_
_entity.id
_entity.type
_entity.pdbx_description
1 polymer ?
#
loop_
_entity_poly.entity_id
_entity_poly.type
_entity_poly.pdbx_seq_one_letter_code
_entity_poly.pdbx_strand_id
1 'polypeptide(L)'
;MKKNNTSFINEASEEIYLQTYKFHGDESRKADDDINDTHFRVANDLAQNEDNKEKVTSDFLTILEDFSFMPGGRITSNAGTGLKGTTYINCFVDGFTGEAQDSMEGILDTLRRQALILKSE
;
A
#
# COMPACT_ATOMS: atom_id res chain seq x y z
N MET A 1 2.39 -25.68 7.79
CA MET A 1 1.68 -24.94 6.74
C MET A 1 2.37 -25.25 5.41
N LYS A 2 1.63 -25.74 4.40
CA LYS A 2 2.21 -25.94 3.06
C LYS A 2 2.50 -24.55 2.49
N LYS A 3 3.77 -24.24 2.19
CA LYS A 3 4.11 -23.09 1.36
C LYS A 3 3.47 -23.34 0.00
N ASN A 4 2.36 -22.68 -0.28
CA ASN A 4 1.86 -22.58 -1.63
C ASN A 4 2.91 -21.76 -2.38
N ASN A 5 3.60 -22.41 -3.31
CA ASN A 5 4.57 -21.74 -4.17
C ASN A 5 3.77 -20.91 -5.16
N THR A 6 3.37 -19.70 -4.76
CA THR A 6 2.65 -18.77 -5.62
C THR A 6 3.67 -18.28 -6.64
N SER A 7 3.76 -18.96 -7.78
CA SER A 7 4.58 -18.51 -8.88
C SER A 7 3.84 -17.43 -9.64
N PHE A 8 4.51 -16.34 -9.96
CA PHE A 8 3.97 -15.31 -10.84
C PHE A 8 3.69 -15.89 -12.24
N ILE A 9 2.66 -15.36 -12.91
CA ILE A 9 2.24 -15.83 -14.24
C ILE A 9 3.33 -15.60 -15.28
N ASN A 10 4.13 -14.54 -15.10
CA ASN A 10 5.22 -14.18 -16.00
C ASN A 10 6.28 -13.35 -15.26
N GLU A 11 7.44 -13.20 -15.89
CA GLU A 11 8.59 -12.47 -15.36
C GLU A 11 8.29 -10.99 -15.09
N ALA A 12 7.50 -10.33 -15.93
CA ALA A 12 7.12 -8.94 -15.73
C ALA A 12 6.29 -8.73 -14.46
N SER A 13 5.39 -9.66 -14.13
CA SER A 13 4.61 -9.60 -12.89
C SER A 13 5.49 -9.76 -11.65
N GLU A 14 6.49 -10.63 -11.72
CA GLU A 14 7.46 -10.82 -10.64
C GLU A 14 8.33 -9.56 -10.46
N GLU A 15 8.79 -8.97 -11.55
CA GLU A 15 9.59 -7.75 -11.52
C GLU A 15 8.82 -6.57 -10.91
N ILE A 16 7.56 -6.37 -11.31
CA ILE A 16 6.69 -5.34 -10.72
C ILE A 16 6.49 -5.58 -9.22
N TYR A 17 6.25 -6.82 -8.82
CA TYR A 17 6.13 -7.15 -7.40
C TYR A 17 7.40 -6.79 -6.63
N LEU A 18 8.57 -7.21 -7.12
CA LEU A 18 9.86 -6.98 -6.46
C LEU A 18 10.19 -5.49 -6.34
N GLN A 19 9.86 -4.69 -7.36
CA GLN A 19 10.19 -3.26 -7.39
C GLN A 19 9.19 -2.38 -6.63
N THR A 20 7.90 -2.79 -6.56
CA THR A 20 6.83 -1.90 -6.13
C THR A 20 6.16 -2.33 -4.83
N TYR A 21 5.94 -3.63 -4.63
CA TYR A 21 5.06 -4.12 -3.57
C TYR A 21 5.79 -4.83 -2.44
N LYS A 22 6.92 -5.44 -2.75
CA LYS A 22 7.74 -6.14 -1.76
C LYS A 22 8.37 -5.14 -0.80
N PHE A 23 8.16 -5.36 0.51
CA PHE A 23 8.88 -4.59 1.53
C PHE A 23 10.31 -5.14 1.67
N HIS A 24 11.30 -4.28 1.47
CA HIS A 24 12.73 -4.66 1.52
C HIS A 24 13.32 -4.61 2.92
N GLY A 25 12.49 -4.33 3.93
CA GLY A 25 12.94 -4.20 5.31
C GLY A 25 13.58 -2.86 5.63
N ASP A 26 13.77 -2.62 6.90
CA ASP A 26 14.52 -1.50 7.46
C ASP A 26 15.31 -1.94 8.69
N GLU A 27 15.96 -1.02 9.41
CA GLU A 27 16.74 -1.31 10.62
C GLU A 27 15.94 -2.02 11.74
N SER A 28 14.62 -1.89 11.72
CA SER A 28 13.72 -2.39 12.76
C SER A 28 12.80 -3.53 12.31
N ARG A 29 12.66 -3.76 11.00
CA ARG A 29 11.70 -4.71 10.43
C ARG A 29 12.33 -5.56 9.35
N LYS A 30 12.02 -6.85 9.43
CA LYS A 30 12.44 -7.83 8.42
C LYS A 30 11.74 -7.54 7.09
N ALA A 31 12.49 -7.73 5.98
CA ALA A 31 11.94 -7.74 4.62
C ALA A 31 10.94 -8.88 4.44
N ASP A 32 10.01 -8.70 3.50
CA ASP A 32 9.21 -9.81 2.98
C ASP A 32 10.14 -10.80 2.26
N ASP A 33 10.02 -12.10 2.52
CA ASP A 33 10.79 -13.10 1.78
C ASP A 33 10.13 -13.36 0.41
N ASP A 34 8.80 -13.49 0.42
CA ASP A 34 7.98 -13.74 -0.77
C ASP A 34 6.62 -13.01 -0.69
N ILE A 35 5.75 -13.25 -1.68
CA ILE A 35 4.43 -12.63 -1.76
C ILE A 35 3.51 -13.04 -0.61
N ASN A 36 3.71 -14.22 -0.02
CA ASN A 36 2.90 -14.66 1.12
C ASN A 36 3.23 -13.84 2.37
N ASP A 37 4.48 -13.46 2.55
CA ASP A 37 4.89 -12.55 3.62
C ASP A 37 4.26 -11.16 3.42
N THR A 38 4.22 -10.67 2.18
CA THR A 38 3.49 -9.43 1.84
C THR A 38 2.01 -9.53 2.19
N HIS A 39 1.34 -10.62 1.79
CA HIS A 39 -0.08 -10.84 2.12
C HIS A 39 -0.30 -10.91 3.63
N PHE A 40 0.58 -11.60 4.36
CA PHE A 40 0.49 -11.67 5.82
C PHE A 40 0.70 -10.29 6.46
N ARG A 41 1.69 -9.53 6.03
CA ARG A 41 1.96 -8.17 6.52
C ARG A 41 0.74 -7.27 6.33
N VAL A 42 0.16 -7.27 5.13
CA VAL A 42 -1.02 -6.47 4.80
C VAL A 42 -2.24 -6.91 5.62
N ALA A 43 -2.55 -8.20 5.65
CA ALA A 43 -3.69 -8.73 6.41
C ALA A 43 -3.60 -8.44 7.91
N ASN A 44 -2.41 -8.63 8.49
CA ASN A 44 -2.17 -8.40 9.90
C ASN A 44 -2.25 -6.91 10.29
N ASP A 45 -1.81 -6.01 9.40
CA ASP A 45 -1.89 -4.57 9.64
C ASP A 45 -3.32 -4.07 9.53
N LEU A 46 -4.06 -4.46 8.50
CA LEU A 46 -5.45 -4.06 8.33
C LEU A 46 -6.37 -4.60 9.43
N ALA A 47 -6.04 -5.73 10.01
CA ALA A 47 -6.82 -6.34 11.11
C ALA A 47 -6.46 -5.78 12.51
N GLN A 48 -5.52 -4.84 12.63
CA GLN A 48 -4.98 -4.45 13.95
C GLN A 48 -6.00 -3.80 14.89
N ASN A 49 -7.06 -3.19 14.37
CA ASN A 49 -8.11 -2.53 15.14
C ASN A 49 -9.39 -3.37 15.29
N GLU A 50 -9.37 -4.62 14.83
CA GLU A 50 -10.52 -5.52 14.93
C GLU A 50 -10.58 -6.23 16.29
N ASP A 51 -11.77 -6.47 16.80
CA ASP A 51 -12.00 -7.14 18.09
C ASP A 51 -11.40 -8.56 18.11
N ASN A 52 -11.49 -9.28 17.00
CA ASN A 52 -10.88 -10.60 16.84
C ASN A 52 -9.83 -10.54 15.72
N LYS A 53 -8.71 -9.93 16.03
CA LYS A 53 -7.59 -9.74 15.11
C LYS A 53 -7.16 -11.03 14.41
N GLU A 54 -6.99 -12.13 15.17
CA GLU A 54 -6.49 -13.38 14.62
C GLU A 54 -7.43 -13.95 13.55
N LYS A 55 -8.73 -13.95 13.84
CA LYS A 55 -9.74 -14.42 12.89
C LYS A 55 -9.78 -13.54 11.64
N VAL A 56 -9.84 -12.21 11.81
CA VAL A 56 -9.91 -11.28 10.67
C VAL A 56 -8.64 -11.34 9.82
N THR A 57 -7.47 -11.47 10.44
CA THR A 57 -6.20 -11.70 9.69
C THR A 57 -6.29 -12.98 8.86
N SER A 58 -6.82 -14.08 9.41
CA SER A 58 -6.99 -15.34 8.67
C SER A 58 -7.99 -15.21 7.52
N ASP A 59 -9.09 -14.50 7.75
CA ASP A 59 -10.12 -14.27 6.73
C ASP A 59 -9.55 -13.42 5.57
N PHE A 60 -8.79 -12.37 5.88
CA PHE A 60 -8.11 -11.54 4.88
C PHE A 60 -7.04 -12.32 4.10
N LEU A 61 -6.24 -13.14 4.79
CA LEU A 61 -5.26 -13.99 4.12
C LEU A 61 -5.91 -14.93 3.10
N THR A 62 -7.03 -15.52 3.44
CA THR A 62 -7.74 -16.45 2.55
C THR A 62 -8.10 -15.81 1.21
N ILE A 63 -8.58 -14.54 1.22
CA ILE A 63 -8.97 -13.84 0.00
C ILE A 63 -7.78 -13.22 -0.75
N LEU A 64 -6.66 -12.96 -0.07
CA LEU A 64 -5.44 -12.44 -0.70
C LEU A 64 -4.62 -13.55 -1.36
N GLU A 65 -4.49 -14.71 -0.71
CA GLU A 65 -3.66 -15.83 -1.19
C GLU A 65 -4.18 -16.47 -2.48
N ASP A 66 -5.49 -16.48 -2.70
CA ASP A 66 -6.08 -17.00 -3.94
C ASP A 66 -6.36 -15.89 -4.99
N PHE A 67 -5.96 -14.66 -4.69
CA PHE A 67 -6.23 -13.47 -5.49
C PHE A 67 -7.72 -13.20 -5.78
N SER A 68 -8.63 -13.71 -4.94
CA SER A 68 -10.06 -13.35 -5.00
C SER A 68 -10.28 -11.86 -4.72
N PHE A 69 -9.36 -11.25 -4.01
CA PHE A 69 -9.33 -9.82 -3.75
C PHE A 69 -7.89 -9.29 -3.82
N MET A 70 -7.73 -8.15 -4.50
CA MET A 70 -6.47 -7.40 -4.53
C MET A 70 -6.72 -5.99 -4.00
N PRO A 71 -6.09 -5.60 -2.89
CA PRO A 71 -6.19 -4.23 -2.38
C PRO A 71 -5.50 -3.25 -3.33
N GLY A 72 -5.79 -1.97 -3.15
CA GLY A 72 -5.11 -0.92 -3.90
C GLY A 72 -3.59 -0.96 -3.71
N GLY A 73 -2.84 -0.54 -4.73
CA GLY A 73 -1.38 -0.66 -4.76
C GLY A 73 -0.68 -0.11 -3.52
N ARG A 74 -1.12 1.05 -3.01
CA ARG A 74 -0.55 1.66 -1.80
C ARG A 74 -0.86 0.93 -0.51
N ILE A 75 -1.97 0.23 -0.43
CA ILE A 75 -2.25 -0.67 0.68
C ILE A 75 -1.25 -1.82 0.64
N THR A 76 -1.07 -2.44 -0.53
CA THR A 76 -0.14 -3.55 -0.69
C THR A 76 1.32 -3.17 -0.40
N SER A 77 1.76 -2.00 -0.87
CA SER A 77 3.14 -1.54 -0.66
C SER A 77 3.40 -1.03 0.76
N ASN A 78 2.43 -0.35 1.39
CA ASN A 78 2.67 0.42 2.60
C ASN A 78 2.13 -0.20 3.90
N ALA A 79 1.05 -1.01 3.83
CA ALA A 79 0.46 -1.58 5.04
C ALA A 79 1.46 -2.44 5.81
N GLY A 80 1.59 -2.20 7.10
CA GLY A 80 2.47 -2.93 8.00
C GLY A 80 3.96 -2.63 7.85
N THR A 81 4.37 -1.72 6.95
CA THR A 81 5.78 -1.32 6.79
C THR A 81 6.22 -0.34 7.87
N GLY A 82 5.28 0.43 8.43
CA GLY A 82 5.54 1.52 9.40
C GLY A 82 6.40 2.65 8.85
N LEU A 83 6.53 2.76 7.54
CA LEU A 83 7.19 3.90 6.91
C LEU A 83 6.40 5.17 7.22
N LYS A 84 7.12 6.23 7.58
CA LYS A 84 6.51 7.52 7.90
C LYS A 84 6.19 8.29 6.63
N GLY A 85 5.02 8.95 6.61
CA GLY A 85 4.61 9.81 5.50
C GLY A 85 3.96 9.08 4.33
N THR A 86 3.76 7.78 4.44
CA THR A 86 3.01 6.99 3.45
C THR A 86 1.51 6.96 3.79
N THR A 87 0.67 6.75 2.78
CA THR A 87 -0.77 6.60 2.96
C THR A 87 -1.29 5.31 2.31
N TYR A 88 -2.53 4.91 2.65
CA TYR A 88 -3.23 3.80 2.00
C TYR A 88 -4.18 4.29 0.89
N ILE A 89 -4.17 5.60 0.63
CA ILE A 89 -5.05 6.24 -0.37
C ILE A 89 -4.35 6.20 -1.72
N ASN A 90 -5.00 5.64 -2.73
CA ASN A 90 -4.44 5.51 -4.07
C ASN A 90 -4.66 6.74 -4.96
N CYS A 91 -5.72 7.52 -4.69
CA CYS A 91 -6.10 8.63 -5.53
C CYS A 91 -6.35 9.88 -4.70
N PHE A 92 -5.87 11.01 -5.19
CA PHE A 92 -6.10 12.31 -4.61
C PHE A 92 -6.86 13.17 -5.61
N VAL A 93 -7.86 13.89 -5.11
CA VAL A 93 -8.52 14.95 -5.87
C VAL A 93 -7.94 16.26 -5.37
N ASP A 94 -7.18 16.92 -6.22
CA ASP A 94 -6.65 18.27 -5.97
C ASP A 94 -7.27 19.24 -6.96
N GLY A 95 -7.67 20.37 -6.48
CA GLY A 95 -8.31 21.40 -7.27
C GLY A 95 -8.31 22.73 -6.55
N PHE A 96 -8.77 23.73 -7.24
CA PHE A 96 -8.91 25.06 -6.65
C PHE A 96 -9.99 25.05 -5.58
N THR A 97 -9.68 25.63 -4.43
CA THR A 97 -10.63 25.82 -3.32
C THR A 97 -10.79 27.30 -3.03
N GLY A 98 -12.04 27.76 -2.97
CA GLY A 98 -12.37 29.14 -2.61
C GLY A 98 -12.54 30.09 -3.80
N GLU A 99 -12.69 31.38 -3.47
CA GLU A 99 -13.02 32.43 -4.46
C GLU A 99 -11.84 32.85 -5.35
N ALA A 100 -10.61 32.50 -4.98
CA ALA A 100 -9.38 32.90 -5.69
C ALA A 100 -8.90 31.87 -6.72
N GLN A 101 -9.80 31.09 -7.30
CA GLN A 101 -9.44 30.00 -8.21
C GLN A 101 -8.59 30.45 -9.41
N ASP A 102 -8.94 31.58 -10.02
CA ASP A 102 -8.23 32.17 -11.15
C ASP A 102 -7.33 33.32 -10.70
N SER A 103 -6.48 33.04 -9.72
CA SER A 103 -5.49 33.99 -9.21
C SER A 103 -4.11 33.34 -9.14
N MET A 104 -3.07 34.19 -9.15
CA MET A 104 -1.69 33.68 -9.00
C MET A 104 -1.50 32.93 -7.67
N GLU A 105 -2.12 33.40 -6.59
CA GLU A 105 -2.07 32.77 -5.28
C GLU A 105 -2.73 31.38 -5.30
N GLY A 106 -3.94 31.25 -5.89
CA GLY A 106 -4.64 29.97 -6.01
C GLY A 106 -3.88 28.96 -6.87
N ILE A 107 -3.27 29.40 -7.97
CA ILE A 107 -2.43 28.57 -8.83
C ILE A 107 -1.22 28.03 -8.07
N LEU A 108 -0.48 28.92 -7.38
CA LEU A 108 0.72 28.55 -6.64
C LEU A 108 0.40 27.65 -5.42
N ASP A 109 -0.72 27.88 -4.74
CA ASP A 109 -1.14 27.01 -3.62
C ASP A 109 -1.52 25.61 -4.11
N THR A 110 -2.20 25.49 -5.24
CA THR A 110 -2.49 24.20 -5.87
C THR A 110 -1.19 23.46 -6.24
N LEU A 111 -0.24 24.16 -6.87
CA LEU A 111 1.06 23.57 -7.19
C LEU A 111 1.81 23.12 -5.94
N ARG A 112 1.78 23.89 -4.87
CA ARG A 112 2.38 23.52 -3.58
C ARG A 112 1.76 22.24 -3.02
N ARG A 113 0.42 22.10 -3.02
CA ARG A 113 -0.28 20.89 -2.56
C ARG A 113 0.09 19.68 -3.41
N GLN A 114 0.07 19.82 -4.73
CA GLN A 114 0.48 18.75 -5.65
C GLN A 114 1.91 18.28 -5.39
N ALA A 115 2.84 19.22 -5.20
CA ALA A 115 4.23 18.88 -4.90
C ALA A 115 4.38 18.13 -3.57
N LEU A 116 3.57 18.46 -2.55
CA LEU A 116 3.58 17.76 -1.27
C LEU A 116 3.00 16.35 -1.39
N ILE A 117 1.92 16.17 -2.15
CA ILE A 117 1.34 14.85 -2.43
C ILE A 117 2.37 13.98 -3.17
N LEU A 118 2.96 14.47 -4.26
CA LEU A 118 3.97 13.74 -5.04
C LEU A 118 5.23 13.40 -4.25
N LYS A 119 5.54 14.17 -3.20
CA LYS A 119 6.69 13.89 -2.34
C LYS A 119 6.39 12.76 -1.33
N SER A 120 5.14 12.64 -0.88
CA SER A 120 4.73 11.64 0.14
C SER A 120 4.38 10.29 -0.47
N GLU A 121 4.26 10.23 -1.79
CA GLU A 121 3.75 9.09 -2.56
C GLU A 121 4.81 8.62 -3.60
#